data_ce454b0edb360eabdf729ff397185187
#
_entry.id   ce454b0edb360eabdf729ff397185187
#
_cell.length_a   1.000
_cell.length_b   1.000
_cell.length_c   1.000
_cell.angle_alpha   90.00
_cell.angle_beta   90.00
_cell.angle_gamma   90.00
#
_symmetry.space_group_name_H-M   'P 1'
#
loop_
_entity.id
_entity.type
_entity.pdbx_description
1 polymer ?
#
loop_
_entity_poly.entity_id
_entity_poly.type
_entity_poly.pdbx_seq_one_letter_code
_entity_poly.pdbx_strand_id
1 'polypeptide(L)'
;MEGAYNLRVIEYANGTVQIRKYSTPVNAVFDTETSVTPVYQKPKKRERPKMLNPFTEELEIMYDLNNSDRSAKNSLNRTREKLYTYSRQADWEWFITLTFDGSKVDRYDFSGCMKKASIWFNHQQQRYASDLMYLFVPEQHKDGAWHIHGVLSNTGCMKFEDSGRVAIGKKAYVRTAENAKYPTIYNLSGWRFGWSTATAVRDKHKVATYIVKYMTKELCEVTKGKKRYYRSRNIPEPEERGFIVEPHEYDQFMQTLEDSLGLNLVYQKEVSGTYNTVNYRFYQEEREDKDGKN
;
A
#
# COMPACT_ATOMS: atom_id res chain seq x y z
N MET A 1 12.11 -20.12 -16.83
CA MET A 1 11.60 -19.88 -18.20
C MET A 1 11.23 -18.40 -18.33
N GLU A 2 11.74 -17.70 -19.31
CA GLU A 2 11.21 -16.40 -19.69
C GLU A 2 9.89 -16.65 -20.40
N GLY A 3 8.79 -16.16 -19.87
CA GLY A 3 7.46 -16.31 -20.44
C GLY A 3 6.79 -14.96 -20.63
N ALA A 4 6.01 -14.81 -21.69
CA ALA A 4 5.08 -13.70 -21.82
C ALA A 4 3.76 -14.09 -21.18
N TYR A 5 2.98 -13.13 -20.68
CA TYR A 5 1.61 -13.33 -20.25
C TYR A 5 0.74 -12.14 -20.68
N ASN A 6 -0.52 -12.39 -20.96
CA ASN A 6 -1.52 -11.36 -21.21
C ASN A 6 -2.64 -11.32 -20.18
N LEU A 7 -2.62 -12.29 -19.25
CA LEU A 7 -3.49 -12.32 -18.09
C LEU A 7 -2.65 -12.59 -16.83
N ARG A 8 -2.90 -11.84 -15.77
CA ARG A 8 -2.27 -12.00 -14.46
C ARG A 8 -3.32 -12.10 -13.38
N VAL A 9 -3.26 -13.14 -12.59
CA VAL A 9 -4.09 -13.37 -11.42
C VAL A 9 -3.24 -13.10 -10.18
N ILE A 10 -3.75 -12.31 -9.25
CA ILE A 10 -3.09 -11.94 -8.00
C ILE A 10 -4.05 -12.26 -6.86
N GLU A 11 -3.67 -13.21 -6.03
CA GLU A 11 -4.42 -13.62 -4.86
C GLU A 11 -3.83 -12.98 -3.61
N TYR A 12 -4.66 -12.29 -2.84
CA TYR A 12 -4.24 -11.60 -1.63
C TYR A 12 -4.64 -12.39 -0.39
N ALA A 13 -3.82 -12.29 0.66
CA ALA A 13 -4.05 -13.03 1.92
C ALA A 13 -5.38 -12.67 2.63
N ASN A 14 -6.00 -11.54 2.29
CA ASN A 14 -7.32 -11.17 2.80
C ASN A 14 -8.50 -11.79 2.00
N GLY A 15 -8.25 -12.80 1.15
CA GLY A 15 -9.26 -13.49 0.34
C GLY A 15 -9.70 -12.74 -0.91
N THR A 16 -9.17 -11.56 -1.21
CA THR A 16 -9.51 -10.86 -2.45
C THR A 16 -8.62 -11.30 -3.60
N VAL A 17 -9.14 -11.29 -4.83
CA VAL A 17 -8.42 -11.64 -6.05
C VAL A 17 -8.47 -10.47 -7.02
N GLN A 18 -7.35 -10.19 -7.65
CA GLN A 18 -7.26 -9.22 -8.75
C GLN A 18 -6.84 -9.92 -10.03
N ILE A 19 -7.62 -9.73 -11.10
CA ILE A 19 -7.26 -10.19 -12.43
C ILE A 19 -6.91 -8.97 -13.29
N ARG A 20 -5.78 -9.04 -13.99
CA ARG A 20 -5.31 -8.01 -14.94
C ARG A 20 -5.21 -8.62 -16.33
N LYS A 21 -6.02 -8.12 -17.25
CA LYS A 21 -5.91 -8.43 -18.67
C LYS A 21 -5.13 -7.32 -19.37
N TYR A 22 -4.14 -7.70 -20.14
CA TYR A 22 -3.30 -6.80 -20.92
C TYR A 22 -3.66 -6.92 -22.40
N SER A 23 -3.80 -5.80 -23.11
CA SER A 23 -4.08 -5.79 -24.56
C SER A 23 -2.92 -6.34 -25.39
N THR A 24 -1.69 -6.20 -24.87
CA THR A 24 -0.47 -6.80 -25.45
C THR A 24 0.27 -7.61 -24.39
N PRO A 25 0.83 -8.78 -24.73
CA PRO A 25 1.57 -9.59 -23.78
C PRO A 25 2.72 -8.84 -23.10
N VAL A 26 2.94 -9.12 -21.83
CA VAL A 26 4.03 -8.55 -21.01
C VAL A 26 5.03 -9.66 -20.70
N ASN A 27 6.31 -9.37 -20.81
CA ASN A 27 7.34 -10.33 -20.47
C ASN A 27 7.52 -10.41 -18.95
N ALA A 28 7.54 -11.62 -18.42
CA ALA A 28 7.93 -11.92 -17.04
C ALA A 28 9.00 -13.00 -17.03
N VAL A 29 9.86 -12.93 -16.04
CA VAL A 29 10.76 -14.04 -15.70
C VAL A 29 10.09 -14.77 -14.54
N PHE A 30 9.72 -16.03 -14.75
CA PHE A 30 9.16 -16.89 -13.73
C PHE A 30 10.26 -17.79 -13.17
N ASP A 31 10.37 -17.87 -11.86
CA ASP A 31 11.25 -18.85 -11.22
C ASP A 31 10.53 -20.21 -11.17
N THR A 32 11.17 -21.25 -11.70
CA THR A 32 10.51 -22.49 -12.08
C THR A 32 10.38 -23.52 -10.97
N GLU A 33 10.82 -23.23 -9.75
CA GLU A 33 10.89 -24.32 -8.77
C GLU A 33 9.94 -24.26 -7.58
N THR A 34 9.33 -23.13 -7.17
CA THR A 34 8.48 -23.20 -5.96
C THR A 34 7.47 -22.10 -5.74
N SER A 35 7.16 -21.28 -6.53
CA SER A 35 6.09 -20.26 -6.48
C SER A 35 6.33 -19.24 -7.57
N VAL A 36 5.27 -18.94 -8.27
CA VAL A 36 5.31 -18.02 -9.42
C VAL A 36 5.41 -16.58 -8.92
N THR A 37 6.54 -16.24 -8.33
CA THR A 37 6.87 -14.84 -8.10
C THR A 37 7.59 -14.34 -9.34
N PRO A 38 7.04 -13.38 -10.10
CA PRO A 38 7.75 -12.82 -11.24
C PRO A 38 9.04 -12.15 -10.74
N VAL A 39 10.19 -12.76 -11.06
CA VAL A 39 11.49 -12.14 -10.80
C VAL A 39 11.64 -11.00 -11.79
N TYR A 40 11.43 -9.78 -11.32
CA TYR A 40 11.69 -8.58 -12.11
C TYR A 40 13.20 -8.47 -12.35
N GLN A 41 13.66 -8.96 -13.51
CA GLN A 41 15.00 -8.61 -13.96
C GLN A 41 15.02 -7.11 -14.23
N LYS A 42 15.87 -6.40 -13.48
CA LYS A 42 16.16 -5.00 -13.80
C LYS A 42 16.61 -4.95 -15.27
N PRO A 43 15.90 -4.20 -16.12
CA PRO A 43 16.37 -4.03 -17.49
C PRO A 43 17.83 -3.56 -17.42
N LYS A 44 18.71 -4.17 -18.22
CA LYS A 44 20.09 -3.71 -18.36
C LYS A 44 20.05 -2.20 -18.49
N LYS A 45 20.81 -1.48 -17.66
CA LYS A 45 20.87 -0.02 -17.74
C LYS A 45 21.19 0.34 -19.19
N ARG A 46 20.19 0.83 -19.92
CA ARG A 46 20.48 1.46 -21.23
C ARG A 46 21.45 2.58 -20.93
N GLU A 47 22.59 2.59 -21.62
CA GLU A 47 23.48 3.72 -21.57
C GLU A 47 22.68 4.96 -21.95
N ARG A 48 22.77 5.98 -21.11
CA ARG A 48 22.07 7.23 -21.38
C ARG A 48 22.75 7.87 -22.58
N PRO A 49 22.00 8.40 -23.55
CA PRO A 49 22.59 9.14 -24.65
C PRO A 49 23.38 10.31 -24.08
N LYS A 50 24.63 10.43 -24.54
CA LYS A 50 25.49 11.55 -24.22
C LYS A 50 25.45 12.53 -25.39
N MET A 51 25.32 13.80 -25.12
CA MET A 51 25.48 14.88 -26.10
C MET A 51 26.73 15.67 -25.79
N LEU A 52 27.38 16.14 -26.84
CA LEU A 52 28.49 17.06 -26.73
C LEU A 52 27.96 18.40 -26.23
N ASN A 53 28.47 18.87 -25.09
CA ASN A 53 28.16 20.21 -24.61
C ASN A 53 28.91 21.22 -25.50
N PRO A 54 28.19 22.10 -26.23
CA PRO A 54 28.84 23.04 -27.16
C PRO A 54 29.71 24.10 -26.50
N PHE A 55 29.64 24.22 -25.16
CA PHE A 55 30.43 25.23 -24.40
C PHE A 55 31.66 24.64 -23.72
N THR A 56 31.64 23.32 -23.39
CA THR A 56 32.73 22.65 -22.68
C THR A 56 33.44 21.61 -23.55
N GLU A 57 32.89 21.28 -24.72
CA GLU A 57 33.35 20.22 -25.62
C GLU A 57 33.40 18.82 -24.95
N GLU A 58 32.78 18.66 -23.78
CA GLU A 58 32.71 17.41 -23.05
C GLU A 58 31.39 16.69 -23.35
N LEU A 59 31.42 15.34 -23.31
CA LEU A 59 30.22 14.50 -23.45
C LEU A 59 29.42 14.51 -22.14
N GLU A 60 28.37 15.29 -22.10
CA GLU A 60 27.46 15.33 -20.96
C GLU A 60 26.26 14.41 -21.14
N ILE A 61 25.76 13.86 -20.01
CA ILE A 61 24.55 13.05 -20.00
C ILE A 61 23.37 13.97 -20.25
N MET A 62 22.65 13.71 -21.33
CA MET A 62 21.42 14.44 -21.68
C MET A 62 20.34 14.22 -20.61
N TYR A 63 20.04 15.24 -19.84
CA TYR A 63 18.89 15.28 -18.94
C TYR A 63 17.68 15.84 -19.70
N ASP A 64 16.81 14.95 -20.14
CA ASP A 64 15.49 15.35 -20.63
C ASP A 64 14.62 15.75 -19.43
N LEU A 65 14.32 17.04 -19.29
CA LEU A 65 13.47 17.59 -18.22
C LEU A 65 12.07 16.91 -18.20
N ASN A 66 11.54 16.57 -19.36
CA ASN A 66 10.29 15.79 -19.49
C ASN A 66 10.42 14.36 -18.92
N ASN A 67 11.62 13.79 -18.92
CA ASN A 67 11.90 12.45 -18.39
C ASN A 67 11.93 12.43 -16.85
N SER A 68 12.24 13.55 -16.20
CA SER A 68 12.26 13.70 -14.74
C SER A 68 10.84 13.58 -14.17
N ASP A 69 9.88 14.30 -14.74
CA ASP A 69 8.47 14.27 -14.30
C ASP A 69 7.82 12.91 -14.56
N ARG A 70 8.10 12.32 -15.71
CA ARG A 70 7.65 10.95 -16.05
C ARG A 70 8.25 9.92 -15.09
N SER A 71 9.52 10.03 -14.76
CA SER A 71 10.22 9.15 -13.80
C SER A 71 9.64 9.29 -12.38
N ALA A 72 9.37 10.53 -11.94
CA ALA A 72 8.75 10.80 -10.65
C ALA A 72 7.32 10.22 -10.56
N LYS A 73 6.50 10.43 -11.60
CA LYS A 73 5.15 9.85 -11.71
C LYS A 73 5.18 8.33 -11.70
N ASN A 74 6.08 7.71 -12.44
CA ASN A 74 6.24 6.26 -12.46
C ASN A 74 6.71 5.70 -11.11
N SER A 75 7.59 6.43 -10.40
CA SER A 75 8.04 6.08 -9.06
C SER A 75 6.89 6.16 -8.04
N LEU A 76 6.07 7.20 -8.11
CA LEU A 76 4.88 7.36 -7.28
C LEU A 76 3.88 6.22 -7.52
N ASN A 77 3.55 5.93 -8.78
CA ASN A 77 2.60 4.88 -9.15
C ASN A 77 3.07 3.50 -8.66
N ARG A 78 4.35 3.17 -8.84
CA ARG A 78 4.94 1.92 -8.31
C ARG A 78 4.88 1.83 -6.79
N THR A 79 5.10 2.95 -6.11
CA THR A 79 5.00 2.99 -4.64
C THR A 79 3.55 2.80 -4.18
N ARG A 80 2.59 3.44 -4.85
CA ARG A 80 1.15 3.28 -4.58
C ARG A 80 0.69 1.84 -4.83
N GLU A 81 1.15 1.22 -5.91
CA GLU A 81 0.84 -0.17 -6.22
C GLU A 81 1.35 -1.12 -5.13
N LYS A 82 2.61 -0.99 -4.71
CA LYS A 82 3.15 -1.79 -3.60
C LYS A 82 2.39 -1.58 -2.30
N LEU A 83 2.07 -0.32 -1.97
CA LEU A 83 1.31 0.01 -0.78
C LEU A 83 -0.09 -0.61 -0.81
N TYR A 84 -0.75 -0.54 -1.98
CA TYR A 84 -2.04 -1.18 -2.23
C TYR A 84 -1.95 -2.71 -2.05
N THR A 85 -0.91 -3.34 -2.61
CA THR A 85 -0.64 -4.76 -2.46
C THR A 85 -0.51 -5.13 -0.98
N TYR A 86 0.41 -4.50 -0.24
CA TYR A 86 0.63 -4.82 1.18
C TYR A 86 -0.59 -4.56 2.05
N SER A 87 -1.40 -3.56 1.72
CA SER A 87 -2.62 -3.27 2.48
C SER A 87 -3.72 -4.32 2.30
N ARG A 88 -3.56 -5.27 1.36
CA ARG A 88 -4.46 -6.41 1.15
C ARG A 88 -3.91 -7.73 1.70
N GLN A 89 -2.70 -7.73 2.27
CA GLN A 89 -2.03 -8.92 2.75
C GLN A 89 -2.30 -9.25 4.22
N ALA A 90 -3.21 -8.53 4.88
CA ALA A 90 -3.57 -8.81 6.25
C ALA A 90 -5.01 -8.35 6.55
N ASP A 91 -5.59 -9.00 7.56
CA ASP A 91 -6.84 -8.58 8.18
C ASP A 91 -6.54 -7.48 9.21
N TRP A 92 -6.51 -6.24 8.72
CA TRP A 92 -6.20 -5.10 9.55
C TRP A 92 -7.28 -4.84 10.60
N GLU A 93 -6.85 -4.63 11.85
CA GLU A 93 -7.71 -4.40 13.02
C GLU A 93 -7.86 -2.90 13.33
N TRP A 94 -6.78 -2.14 13.17
CA TRP A 94 -6.73 -0.76 13.62
C TRP A 94 -6.18 0.18 12.57
N PHE A 95 -6.83 1.34 12.42
CA PHE A 95 -6.22 2.53 11.83
C PHE A 95 -5.53 3.32 12.92
N ILE A 96 -4.30 3.75 12.70
CA ILE A 96 -3.53 4.54 13.67
C ILE A 96 -3.03 5.85 13.07
N THR A 97 -2.94 6.85 13.94
CA THR A 97 -2.16 8.08 13.68
C THR A 97 -1.21 8.30 14.85
N LEU A 98 0.08 8.49 14.56
CA LEU A 98 1.12 8.78 15.54
C LEU A 98 1.66 10.17 15.28
N THR A 99 1.57 11.03 16.28
CA THR A 99 2.01 12.44 16.23
C THR A 99 3.23 12.62 17.11
N PHE A 100 4.21 13.36 16.63
CA PHE A 100 5.42 13.67 17.41
C PHE A 100 5.25 15.01 18.14
N ASP A 101 5.61 15.01 19.42
CA ASP A 101 5.62 16.18 20.29
C ASP A 101 6.98 16.87 20.21
N GLY A 102 6.99 18.16 19.82
CA GLY A 102 8.20 18.95 19.69
C GLY A 102 9.02 19.10 20.98
N SER A 103 8.40 18.90 22.15
CA SER A 103 9.13 18.88 23.43
C SER A 103 9.91 17.59 23.68
N LYS A 104 9.61 16.52 22.94
CA LYS A 104 10.20 15.19 23.11
C LYS A 104 11.06 14.73 21.96
N VAL A 105 10.77 15.24 20.76
CA VAL A 105 11.42 14.84 19.49
C VAL A 105 11.47 16.04 18.58
N ASP A 106 12.59 16.24 17.87
CA ASP A 106 12.58 17.12 16.72
C ASP A 106 11.62 16.55 15.66
N ARG A 107 10.39 17.08 15.66
CA ARG A 107 9.31 16.63 14.79
C ARG A 107 9.48 17.05 13.32
N TYR A 108 10.50 17.85 13.02
CA TYR A 108 10.88 18.28 11.67
C TYR A 108 11.97 17.40 11.07
N ASP A 109 12.73 16.65 11.90
CA ASP A 109 13.69 15.66 11.42
C ASP A 109 12.99 14.36 11.00
N PHE A 110 12.84 14.19 9.68
CA PHE A 110 12.27 12.97 9.09
C PHE A 110 12.98 11.70 9.57
N SER A 111 14.31 11.70 9.53
CA SER A 111 15.09 10.48 9.80
C SER A 111 14.98 10.07 11.27
N GLY A 112 15.07 11.05 12.18
CA GLY A 112 14.90 10.84 13.61
C GLY A 112 13.50 10.37 13.97
N CYS A 113 12.46 10.98 13.40
CA CYS A 113 11.06 10.56 13.58
C CYS A 113 10.84 9.13 13.13
N MET A 114 11.27 8.78 11.91
CA MET A 114 11.06 7.42 11.37
C MET A 114 11.90 6.37 12.10
N LYS A 115 13.10 6.71 12.56
CA LYS A 115 13.91 5.84 13.41
C LYS A 115 13.21 5.53 14.75
N LYS A 116 12.67 6.55 15.42
CA LYS A 116 11.93 6.39 16.68
C LYS A 116 10.67 5.53 16.50
N ALA A 117 9.92 5.76 15.43
CA ALA A 117 8.77 4.94 15.10
C ALA A 117 9.15 3.47 14.84
N SER A 118 10.17 3.24 14.03
CA SER A 118 10.63 1.88 13.73
C SER A 118 11.11 1.13 14.98
N ILE A 119 11.83 1.80 15.88
CA ILE A 119 12.27 1.22 17.16
C ILE A 119 11.04 0.91 18.03
N TRP A 120 10.06 1.79 18.08
CA TRP A 120 8.84 1.57 18.85
C TRP A 120 8.07 0.35 18.33
N PHE A 121 7.84 0.22 17.01
CA PHE A 121 7.19 -0.95 16.43
C PHE A 121 7.93 -2.24 16.73
N ASN A 122 9.27 -2.25 16.62
CA ASN A 122 10.08 -3.41 16.97
C ASN A 122 9.91 -3.80 18.46
N HIS A 123 9.85 -2.82 19.38
CA HIS A 123 9.58 -3.09 20.79
C HIS A 123 8.17 -3.63 21.02
N GLN A 124 7.17 -3.16 20.27
CA GLN A 124 5.81 -3.71 20.36
C GLN A 124 5.80 -5.19 19.93
N GLN A 125 6.46 -5.52 18.83
CA GLN A 125 6.59 -6.92 18.39
C GLN A 125 7.28 -7.78 19.44
N GLN A 126 8.41 -7.36 19.97
CA GLN A 126 9.19 -8.16 20.92
C GLN A 126 8.51 -8.37 22.27
N ARG A 127 7.72 -7.41 22.76
CA ARG A 127 7.20 -7.41 24.13
C ARG A 127 5.73 -7.77 24.25
N TYR A 128 4.92 -7.48 23.23
CA TYR A 128 3.47 -7.53 23.38
C TYR A 128 2.76 -8.31 22.27
N ALA A 129 3.35 -8.41 21.09
CA ALA A 129 2.70 -9.01 19.93
C ALA A 129 3.73 -9.51 18.92
N SER A 130 4.26 -10.73 19.12
CA SER A 130 5.33 -11.31 18.27
C SER A 130 4.99 -11.29 16.77
N ASP A 131 3.73 -11.46 16.45
CA ASP A 131 3.19 -11.54 15.07
C ASP A 131 2.60 -10.22 14.59
N LEU A 132 2.80 -9.12 15.35
CA LEU A 132 2.32 -7.78 14.96
C LEU A 132 2.64 -7.49 13.51
N MET A 133 1.63 -7.24 12.72
CA MET A 133 1.76 -6.67 11.39
C MET A 133 1.45 -5.18 11.43
N TYR A 134 2.29 -4.40 10.79
CA TYR A 134 2.08 -2.97 10.63
C TYR A 134 2.46 -2.51 9.23
N LEU A 135 1.72 -1.52 8.73
CA LEU A 135 2.01 -0.81 7.51
C LEU A 135 1.73 0.66 7.75
N PHE A 136 2.72 1.55 7.53
CA PHE A 136 2.52 2.97 7.73
C PHE A 136 3.19 3.85 6.68
N VAL A 137 2.63 5.03 6.50
CA VAL A 137 3.10 6.10 5.62
C VAL A 137 3.33 7.35 6.45
N PRO A 138 4.49 8.00 6.37
CA PRO A 138 4.69 9.32 6.94
C PRO A 138 3.89 10.37 6.16
N GLU A 139 3.41 11.37 6.85
CA GLU A 139 2.79 12.57 6.29
C GLU A 139 3.46 13.81 6.87
N GLN A 140 3.77 14.78 6.02
CA GLN A 140 4.25 16.07 6.47
C GLN A 140 3.10 17.07 6.51
N HIS A 141 2.85 17.65 7.66
CA HIS A 141 1.85 18.71 7.83
C HIS A 141 2.33 20.02 7.21
N LYS A 142 1.40 20.96 7.06
CA LYS A 142 1.67 22.28 6.47
C LYS A 142 2.73 23.09 7.25
N ASP A 143 2.86 22.86 8.56
CA ASP A 143 3.89 23.45 9.42
C ASP A 143 5.24 22.75 9.33
N GLY A 144 5.35 21.70 8.50
CA GLY A 144 6.56 20.91 8.30
C GLY A 144 6.72 19.74 9.28
N ALA A 145 5.88 19.61 10.29
CA ALA A 145 5.95 18.53 11.27
C ALA A 145 5.55 17.17 10.67
N TRP A 146 6.25 16.11 11.09
CA TRP A 146 5.96 14.76 10.64
C TRP A 146 4.90 14.08 11.50
N HIS A 147 4.02 13.36 10.82
CA HIS A 147 3.03 12.45 11.38
C HIS A 147 3.15 11.09 10.70
N ILE A 148 2.52 10.07 11.29
CA ILE A 148 2.48 8.73 10.74
C ILE A 148 1.02 8.30 10.70
N HIS A 149 0.59 7.81 9.53
CA HIS A 149 -0.69 7.14 9.35
C HIS A 149 -0.43 5.69 9.00
N GLY A 150 -1.12 4.78 9.65
CA GLY A 150 -0.87 3.36 9.47
C GLY A 150 -2.04 2.48 9.85
N VAL A 151 -1.79 1.18 9.70
CA VAL A 151 -2.69 0.11 10.11
C VAL A 151 -1.92 -0.95 10.89
N LEU A 152 -2.61 -1.59 11.82
CA LEU A 152 -2.09 -2.68 12.65
C LEU A 152 -2.99 -3.90 12.55
N SER A 153 -2.40 -5.08 12.67
CA SER A 153 -3.07 -6.36 12.85
C SER A 153 -2.25 -7.25 13.79
N ASN A 154 -2.87 -8.27 14.35
CA ASN A 154 -2.27 -9.18 15.33
C ASN A 154 -1.67 -8.41 16.51
N THR A 155 -2.46 -7.51 17.09
CA THR A 155 -2.00 -6.56 18.10
C THR A 155 -1.71 -7.20 19.48
N GLY A 156 -2.09 -8.47 19.70
CA GLY A 156 -1.76 -9.25 20.89
C GLY A 156 -2.11 -8.54 22.21
N CYS A 157 -1.10 -8.36 23.05
CA CYS A 157 -1.22 -7.70 24.34
C CYS A 157 -0.91 -6.19 24.31
N MET A 158 -0.90 -5.56 23.13
CA MET A 158 -0.76 -4.10 23.04
C MET A 158 -1.92 -3.40 23.75
N LYS A 159 -1.60 -2.32 24.48
CA LYS A 159 -2.61 -1.60 25.27
C LYS A 159 -3.19 -0.45 24.48
N PHE A 160 -4.51 -0.47 24.32
CA PHE A 160 -5.34 0.58 23.75
C PHE A 160 -6.21 1.17 24.86
N GLU A 161 -6.01 2.44 25.19
CA GLU A 161 -6.77 3.14 26.22
C GLU A 161 -7.88 3.97 25.58
N ASP A 162 -9.10 3.81 26.06
CA ASP A 162 -10.25 4.62 25.60
C ASP A 162 -9.97 6.10 25.90
N SER A 163 -9.98 6.92 24.88
CA SER A 163 -9.72 8.36 25.00
C SER A 163 -10.94 9.16 25.47
N GLY A 164 -12.10 8.53 25.64
CA GLY A 164 -13.36 9.21 25.88
C GLY A 164 -13.89 9.98 24.67
N ARG A 165 -13.35 9.72 23.48
CA ARG A 165 -13.70 10.41 22.23
C ARG A 165 -14.19 9.46 21.16
N VAL A 166 -14.92 10.02 20.20
CA VAL A 166 -15.39 9.33 18.98
C VAL A 166 -14.95 10.06 17.72
N ALA A 167 -14.77 9.30 16.63
CA ALA A 167 -14.41 9.83 15.32
C ALA A 167 -15.67 10.09 14.48
N ILE A 168 -15.92 11.34 14.10
CA ILE A 168 -17.00 11.73 13.19
C ILE A 168 -16.37 12.40 11.97
N GLY A 169 -16.37 11.71 10.84
CA GLY A 169 -15.63 12.14 9.66
C GLY A 169 -14.13 12.22 9.94
N LYS A 170 -13.55 13.42 9.82
CA LYS A 170 -12.11 13.65 10.08
C LYS A 170 -11.83 14.28 11.46
N LYS A 171 -12.83 14.44 12.30
CA LYS A 171 -12.71 15.16 13.58
C LYS A 171 -12.97 14.23 14.76
N ALA A 172 -12.34 14.54 15.89
CA ALA A 172 -12.54 13.88 17.17
C ALA A 172 -13.47 14.73 18.06
N TYR A 173 -14.49 14.10 18.63
CA TYR A 173 -15.45 14.73 19.52
C TYR A 173 -15.48 13.99 20.86
N VAL A 174 -15.79 14.70 21.94
CA VAL A 174 -16.05 14.07 23.24
C VAL A 174 -17.25 13.12 23.08
N ARG A 175 -17.12 11.91 23.63
CA ARG A 175 -18.17 10.90 23.55
C ARG A 175 -19.36 11.29 24.44
N THR A 176 -20.55 11.22 23.87
CA THR A 176 -21.85 11.44 24.53
C THR A 176 -22.77 10.27 24.17
N ALA A 177 -23.93 10.18 24.84
CA ALA A 177 -24.92 9.16 24.50
C ALA A 177 -25.40 9.27 23.03
N GLU A 178 -25.51 10.49 22.50
CA GLU A 178 -26.01 10.75 21.14
C GLU A 178 -25.00 10.31 20.05
N ASN A 179 -23.71 10.44 20.33
CA ASN A 179 -22.66 10.14 19.37
C ASN A 179 -21.90 8.81 19.63
N ALA A 180 -22.29 8.04 20.64
CA ALA A 180 -21.65 6.76 20.99
C ALA A 180 -21.71 5.70 19.89
N LYS A 181 -22.59 5.87 18.88
CA LYS A 181 -22.66 5.02 17.68
C LYS A 181 -21.45 5.15 16.74
N TYR A 182 -20.69 6.25 16.84
CA TYR A 182 -19.49 6.46 16.03
C TYR A 182 -18.28 5.70 16.59
N PRO A 183 -17.22 5.46 15.77
CA PRO A 183 -16.02 4.75 16.23
C PRO A 183 -15.39 5.42 17.45
N THR A 184 -15.15 4.65 18.50
CA THR A 184 -14.35 5.09 19.64
C THR A 184 -12.91 5.31 19.21
N ILE A 185 -12.31 6.39 19.69
CA ILE A 185 -10.89 6.68 19.53
C ILE A 185 -10.16 6.15 20.77
N TYR A 186 -9.13 5.37 20.54
CA TYR A 186 -8.22 4.86 21.55
C TYR A 186 -6.86 5.55 21.45
N ASN A 187 -6.13 5.60 22.56
CA ASN A 187 -4.73 5.99 22.60
C ASN A 187 -3.86 4.72 22.74
N LEU A 188 -2.70 4.73 22.10
CA LEU A 188 -1.70 3.70 22.24
C LEU A 188 -0.79 4.05 23.44
N SER A 189 -1.00 3.40 24.59
CA SER A 189 -0.33 3.73 25.87
C SER A 189 1.19 3.68 25.80
N GLY A 190 1.74 2.84 24.92
CA GLY A 190 3.19 2.73 24.70
C GLY A 190 3.82 3.81 23.83
N TRP A 191 3.03 4.69 23.19
CA TRP A 191 3.55 5.77 22.34
C TRP A 191 4.00 6.97 23.16
N ARG A 192 5.27 7.01 23.51
CA ARG A 192 5.85 8.04 24.41
C ARG A 192 6.38 9.29 23.70
N PHE A 193 6.39 9.31 22.36
CA PHE A 193 6.99 10.41 21.58
C PHE A 193 6.02 11.53 21.23
N GLY A 194 4.78 11.45 21.68
CA GLY A 194 3.75 12.43 21.43
C GLY A 194 2.35 11.86 21.66
N TRP A 195 1.43 12.17 20.75
CA TRP A 195 0.05 11.70 20.81
C TRP A 195 -0.20 10.57 19.84
N SER A 196 -1.15 9.72 20.18
CA SER A 196 -1.57 8.64 19.31
C SER A 196 -3.07 8.56 19.24
N THR A 197 -3.61 8.15 18.11
CA THR A 197 -5.00 7.74 17.99
C THR A 197 -5.08 6.40 17.29
N ALA A 198 -6.02 5.57 17.73
CA ALA A 198 -6.36 4.31 17.08
C ALA A 198 -7.88 4.20 16.97
N THR A 199 -8.37 3.76 15.82
CA THR A 199 -9.79 3.44 15.61
C THR A 199 -9.90 2.06 14.96
N ALA A 200 -10.87 1.26 15.41
CA ALA A 200 -11.09 -0.06 14.83
C ALA A 200 -11.45 0.04 13.34
N VAL A 201 -10.89 -0.87 12.55
CA VAL A 201 -11.23 -1.03 11.14
C VAL A 201 -12.62 -1.66 11.05
N ARG A 202 -13.59 -0.93 10.48
CA ARG A 202 -14.96 -1.43 10.28
C ARG A 202 -15.17 -2.00 8.89
N ASP A 203 -14.45 -1.50 7.90
CA ASP A 203 -14.52 -1.92 6.51
C ASP A 203 -13.11 -2.25 6.01
N LYS A 204 -12.80 -3.53 5.97
CA LYS A 204 -11.49 -4.06 5.55
C LYS A 204 -11.17 -3.72 4.09
N HIS A 205 -12.20 -3.58 3.24
CA HIS A 205 -12.02 -3.27 1.82
C HIS A 205 -11.55 -1.83 1.58
N LYS A 206 -11.84 -0.92 2.51
CA LYS A 206 -11.41 0.49 2.42
C LYS A 206 -9.99 0.74 2.92
N VAL A 207 -9.35 -0.22 3.56
CA VAL A 207 -8.01 -0.06 4.14
C VAL A 207 -6.99 0.35 3.07
N ALA A 208 -6.99 -0.34 1.93
CA ALA A 208 -6.07 -0.06 0.84
C ALA A 208 -6.20 1.39 0.33
N THR A 209 -7.42 1.84 0.09
CA THR A 209 -7.71 3.20 -0.34
C THR A 209 -7.32 4.22 0.74
N TYR A 210 -7.55 3.89 2.01
CA TYR A 210 -7.18 4.76 3.13
C TYR A 210 -5.67 4.99 3.21
N ILE A 211 -4.88 3.95 3.15
CA ILE A 211 -3.41 4.05 3.27
C ILE A 211 -2.80 4.70 2.03
N VAL A 212 -3.25 4.33 0.84
CA VAL A 212 -2.69 4.85 -0.42
C VAL A 212 -2.92 6.36 -0.58
N LYS A 213 -3.98 6.94 0.01
CA LYS A 213 -4.24 8.39 -0.07
C LYS A 213 -3.11 9.24 0.52
N TYR A 214 -2.37 8.73 1.51
CA TYR A 214 -1.24 9.44 2.12
C TYR A 214 0.01 9.40 1.24
N MET A 215 0.06 8.56 0.21
CA MET A 215 1.14 8.54 -0.77
C MET A 215 0.89 9.60 -1.84
N THR A 216 1.26 10.82 -1.54
CA THR A 216 1.07 11.99 -2.41
C THR A 216 2.32 12.32 -3.23
N LYS A 217 2.19 13.21 -4.21
CA LYS A 217 3.32 13.71 -5.00
C LYS A 217 4.29 14.50 -4.10
N GLU A 218 3.74 15.33 -3.24
CA GLU A 218 4.48 16.17 -2.29
C GLU A 218 5.31 15.30 -1.35
N LEU A 219 4.74 14.23 -0.77
CA LEU A 219 5.49 13.27 0.04
C LEU A 219 6.66 12.68 -0.74
N CYS A 220 6.46 12.31 -2.01
CA CYS A 220 7.51 11.75 -2.84
C CYS A 220 8.65 12.72 -3.11
N GLU A 221 8.36 14.00 -3.20
CA GLU A 221 9.36 15.06 -3.40
C GLU A 221 10.20 15.26 -2.13
N VAL A 222 9.57 15.44 -0.97
CA VAL A 222 10.28 15.67 0.30
C VAL A 222 11.02 14.44 0.83
N THR A 223 10.63 13.24 0.38
CA THR A 223 11.28 11.99 0.73
C THR A 223 12.14 11.40 -0.40
N LYS A 224 12.61 12.22 -1.34
CA LYS A 224 13.48 11.77 -2.43
C LYS A 224 14.73 11.07 -1.87
N GLY A 225 14.98 9.84 -2.34
CA GLY A 225 16.09 9.00 -1.83
C GLY A 225 15.85 8.32 -0.48
N LYS A 226 14.71 8.55 0.18
CA LYS A 226 14.33 7.95 1.46
C LYS A 226 13.18 6.96 1.29
N LYS A 227 12.93 6.15 2.32
CA LYS A 227 11.76 5.26 2.37
C LYS A 227 10.48 6.09 2.50
N ARG A 228 9.48 5.75 1.71
CA ARG A 228 8.17 6.44 1.66
C ARG A 228 7.08 5.72 2.44
N TYR A 229 7.29 4.45 2.79
CA TYR A 229 6.43 3.65 3.66
C TYR A 229 7.28 2.64 4.43
N TYR A 230 6.73 2.14 5.49
CA TYR A 230 7.36 1.19 6.40
C TYR A 230 6.39 0.06 6.69
N ARG A 231 6.90 -1.17 6.71
CA ARG A 231 6.10 -2.35 6.99
C ARG A 231 6.86 -3.34 7.86
N SER A 232 6.14 -4.15 8.60
CA SER A 232 6.69 -5.34 9.23
C SER A 232 7.12 -6.36 8.18
N ARG A 233 8.07 -7.22 8.54
CA ARG A 233 8.64 -8.22 7.60
C ARG A 233 7.74 -9.42 7.39
N ASN A 234 6.86 -9.70 8.35
CA ASN A 234 5.93 -10.83 8.35
C ASN A 234 4.63 -10.60 7.55
N ILE A 235 4.47 -9.46 6.89
CA ILE A 235 3.40 -9.29 5.90
C ILE A 235 3.76 -10.18 4.69
N PRO A 236 2.91 -11.16 4.32
CA PRO A 236 3.19 -12.06 3.20
C PRO A 236 3.22 -11.31 1.86
N GLU A 237 3.86 -11.89 0.86
CA GLU A 237 3.71 -11.44 -0.52
C GLU A 237 2.48 -12.11 -1.15
N PRO A 238 1.81 -11.49 -2.13
CA PRO A 238 0.66 -12.10 -2.81
C PRO A 238 1.09 -13.29 -3.65
N GLU A 239 0.17 -14.22 -3.86
CA GLU A 239 0.35 -15.26 -4.87
C GLU A 239 0.01 -14.69 -6.24
N GLU A 240 0.90 -14.90 -7.20
CA GLU A 240 0.77 -14.34 -8.53
C GLU A 240 0.97 -15.41 -9.61
N ARG A 241 0.04 -15.45 -10.57
CA ARG A 241 0.09 -16.38 -11.71
C ARG A 241 -0.11 -15.61 -13.00
N GLY A 242 0.69 -15.92 -14.02
CA GLY A 242 0.56 -15.35 -15.37
C GLY A 242 0.12 -16.41 -16.37
N PHE A 243 -0.73 -16.02 -17.29
CA PHE A 243 -1.26 -16.89 -18.36
C PHE A 243 -1.13 -16.21 -19.71
N ILE A 244 -0.87 -16.99 -20.76
CA ILE A 244 -1.13 -16.61 -22.14
C ILE A 244 -2.48 -17.21 -22.53
N VAL A 245 -3.41 -16.34 -22.90
CA VAL A 245 -4.75 -16.74 -23.33
C VAL A 245 -5.01 -16.14 -24.72
N GLU A 246 -5.34 -16.99 -25.67
CA GLU A 246 -5.67 -16.54 -27.03
C GLU A 246 -6.97 -15.69 -27.02
N PRO A 247 -7.07 -14.67 -27.88
CA PRO A 247 -8.22 -13.76 -27.87
C PRO A 247 -9.57 -14.47 -27.99
N HIS A 248 -9.66 -15.54 -28.75
CA HIS A 248 -10.89 -16.29 -28.98
C HIS A 248 -11.27 -17.22 -27.79
N GLU A 249 -10.32 -17.57 -26.92
CA GLU A 249 -10.55 -18.42 -25.73
C GLU A 249 -10.78 -17.60 -24.47
N TYR A 250 -10.60 -16.27 -24.56
CA TYR A 250 -10.55 -15.42 -23.36
C TYR A 250 -11.83 -15.48 -22.52
N ASP A 251 -13.00 -15.39 -23.16
CA ASP A 251 -14.25 -15.35 -22.41
C ASP A 251 -14.54 -16.71 -21.72
N GLN A 252 -14.25 -17.81 -22.39
CA GLN A 252 -14.36 -19.15 -21.80
C GLN A 252 -13.36 -19.35 -20.66
N PHE A 253 -12.11 -18.92 -20.84
CA PHE A 253 -11.09 -18.99 -19.80
C PHE A 253 -11.50 -18.17 -18.58
N MET A 254 -11.98 -16.93 -18.78
CA MET A 254 -12.45 -16.08 -17.69
C MET A 254 -13.63 -16.68 -16.95
N GLN A 255 -14.61 -17.21 -17.65
CA GLN A 255 -15.76 -17.89 -17.03
C GLN A 255 -15.30 -19.07 -16.15
N THR A 256 -14.44 -19.93 -16.69
CA THR A 256 -13.88 -21.07 -15.95
C THR A 256 -13.12 -20.62 -14.70
N LEU A 257 -12.33 -19.54 -14.82
CA LEU A 257 -11.56 -18.98 -13.70
C LEU A 257 -12.48 -18.38 -12.64
N GLU A 258 -13.48 -17.61 -13.04
CA GLU A 258 -14.47 -17.00 -12.14
C GLU A 258 -15.28 -18.06 -11.40
N ASP A 259 -15.74 -19.10 -12.10
CA ASP A 259 -16.44 -20.23 -11.51
C ASP A 259 -15.56 -21.00 -10.49
N SER A 260 -14.26 -21.17 -10.82
CA SER A 260 -13.32 -21.85 -9.93
C SER A 260 -12.95 -21.04 -8.67
N LEU A 261 -12.99 -19.72 -8.75
CA LEU A 261 -12.71 -18.85 -7.61
C LEU A 261 -13.88 -18.81 -6.62
N GLY A 262 -15.13 -19.01 -7.08
CA GLY A 262 -16.32 -18.86 -6.25
C GLY A 262 -16.50 -17.46 -5.65
N LEU A 263 -15.97 -16.45 -6.30
CA LEU A 263 -15.92 -15.06 -5.83
C LEU A 263 -16.77 -14.17 -6.72
N ASN A 264 -17.32 -13.11 -6.14
CA ASN A 264 -18.10 -12.13 -6.86
C ASN A 264 -17.25 -10.97 -7.38
N LEU A 265 -17.52 -10.55 -8.61
CA LEU A 265 -16.91 -9.36 -9.19
C LEU A 265 -17.43 -8.11 -8.47
N VAL A 266 -16.52 -7.38 -7.81
CA VAL A 266 -16.87 -6.19 -7.02
C VAL A 266 -16.60 -4.90 -7.80
N TYR A 267 -15.56 -4.92 -8.62
CA TYR A 267 -15.10 -3.72 -9.31
C TYR A 267 -14.33 -4.07 -10.56
N GLN A 268 -14.59 -3.32 -11.63
CA GLN A 268 -13.85 -3.41 -12.88
C GLN A 268 -13.45 -2.01 -13.34
N LYS A 269 -12.24 -1.90 -13.88
CA LYS A 269 -11.72 -0.67 -14.46
C LYS A 269 -10.78 -0.96 -15.61
N GLU A 270 -10.88 -0.17 -16.67
CA GLU A 270 -9.92 -0.17 -17.76
C GLU A 270 -9.02 1.07 -17.67
N VAL A 271 -7.73 0.87 -17.91
CA VAL A 271 -6.74 1.94 -17.95
C VAL A 271 -5.91 1.81 -19.20
N SER A 272 -6.03 2.79 -20.09
CA SER A 272 -5.24 2.86 -21.32
C SER A 272 -3.95 3.63 -21.09
N GLY A 273 -2.83 3.01 -21.45
CA GLY A 273 -1.50 3.61 -21.47
C GLY A 273 -1.00 3.75 -22.91
N THR A 274 0.20 4.29 -23.06
CA THR A 274 0.81 4.52 -24.39
C THR A 274 1.05 3.22 -25.17
N TYR A 275 1.32 2.11 -24.48
CA TYR A 275 1.74 0.84 -25.12
C TYR A 275 0.85 -0.35 -24.75
N ASN A 276 -0.04 -0.18 -23.80
CA ASN A 276 -0.89 -1.27 -23.35
C ASN A 276 -2.17 -0.71 -22.69
N THR A 277 -3.28 -1.38 -22.91
CA THR A 277 -4.52 -1.17 -22.14
C THR A 277 -4.64 -2.31 -21.15
N VAL A 278 -4.91 -1.99 -19.90
CA VAL A 278 -5.04 -2.97 -18.82
C VAL A 278 -6.45 -2.93 -18.27
N ASN A 279 -7.16 -4.03 -18.35
CA ASN A 279 -8.44 -4.21 -17.68
C ASN A 279 -8.16 -4.87 -16.31
N TYR A 280 -8.62 -4.20 -15.26
CA TYR A 280 -8.52 -4.67 -13.87
C TYR A 280 -9.87 -5.17 -13.42
N ARG A 281 -9.96 -6.39 -12.91
CA ARG A 281 -11.13 -6.95 -12.23
C ARG A 281 -10.76 -7.32 -10.81
N PHE A 282 -11.64 -6.99 -9.86
CA PHE A 282 -11.49 -7.29 -8.44
C PHE A 282 -12.63 -8.17 -7.96
N TYR A 283 -12.28 -9.26 -7.31
CA TYR A 283 -13.21 -10.26 -6.80
C TYR A 283 -13.03 -10.39 -5.29
N GLN A 284 -14.11 -10.71 -4.61
CA GLN A 284 -14.11 -11.02 -3.18
C GLN A 284 -15.25 -11.98 -2.86
N GLU A 285 -15.17 -12.63 -1.70
CA GLU A 285 -16.26 -13.43 -1.18
C GLU A 285 -17.54 -12.61 -1.05
N GLU A 286 -18.67 -13.25 -1.22
CA GLU A 286 -19.98 -12.66 -0.98
C GLU A 286 -20.06 -12.21 0.49
N ARG A 287 -20.48 -10.99 0.73
CA ARG A 287 -20.76 -10.55 2.09
C ARG A 287 -22.00 -11.27 2.57
N GLU A 288 -21.87 -12.13 3.57
CA GLU A 288 -23.05 -12.46 4.38
C GLU A 288 -23.50 -11.15 5.06
N ASP A 289 -24.56 -10.58 4.57
CA ASP A 289 -25.24 -9.46 5.25
C ASP A 289 -25.77 -9.97 6.61
N LYS A 290 -24.93 -9.88 7.64
CA LYS A 290 -25.33 -10.14 9.04
C LYS A 290 -26.20 -9.03 9.63
N ASP A 291 -26.72 -8.15 8.82
CA ASP A 291 -27.74 -7.17 9.19
C ASP A 291 -29.14 -7.67 8.77
N GLY A 292 -29.52 -8.84 9.24
CA GLY A 292 -30.92 -9.17 9.40
C GLY A 292 -31.54 -8.20 10.39
N LYS A 293 -32.06 -7.09 9.89
CA LYS A 293 -33.01 -6.28 10.64
C LYS A 293 -34.21 -7.13 11.01
N ASN A 294 -34.38 -7.41 12.28
CA ASN A 294 -35.67 -7.54 12.94
C ASN A 294 -35.74 -6.48 14.03
#